data_5ee95aefe9feebc39758f48649019fb7
#
_entry.id   5ee95aefe9feebc39758f48649019fb7
#
_cell.length_a   1.000
_cell.length_b   1.000
_cell.length_c   1.000
_cell.angle_alpha   90.00
_cell.angle_beta   90.00
_cell.angle_gamma   90.00
#
_symmetry.space_group_name_H-M   'P 1'
#
loop_
_entity.id
_entity.type
_entity.pdbx_description
1 polymer ?
#
loop_
_entity_poly.entity_id
_entity_poly.type
_entity_poly.pdbx_seq_one_letter_code
_entity_poly.pdbx_strand_id
1 'polypeptide(L)'
;MSGIMKSSLFFTKKVGSYSDGWGEVTGEDRTWEQSYRDRWAHDKIVRSTHGVNCTGSCSWQVYVKDGIVVWETQETDYPPTPAGVPNHEPRGCPRGASYSWYLYSASRVKHPLIRAELKAAWEDARKTMKPIEAWASIVENPQLRKSYTAARGLGGMVRTTWDEALEIIASANLYTIKKYGPDRISGFSPIPGYSMVSYGAGTRYLSLIGGALLSFYDWYLSLIHI
;
A
#
# COMPACT_ATOMS: atom_id res chain seq x y z
N MET A 1 -27.52 -37.27 19.92
CA MET A 1 -27.75 -36.93 18.51
C MET A 1 -26.37 -36.70 17.86
N SER A 2 -26.07 -37.37 16.77
CA SER A 2 -24.77 -37.31 16.12
C SER A 2 -24.51 -35.90 15.53
N GLY A 3 -23.27 -35.48 15.44
CA GLY A 3 -22.88 -34.16 14.90
C GLY A 3 -23.38 -33.91 13.47
N ILE A 4 -23.65 -34.96 12.71
CA ILE A 4 -24.18 -34.92 11.34
C ILE A 4 -25.63 -34.39 11.30
N MET A 5 -26.48 -34.73 12.30
CA MET A 5 -27.81 -34.15 12.36
C MET A 5 -27.88 -32.67 12.68
N LYS A 6 -26.87 -32.13 13.41
CA LYS A 6 -26.82 -30.69 13.69
C LYS A 6 -26.40 -29.85 12.51
N SER A 7 -25.58 -30.39 11.58
CA SER A 7 -25.16 -29.66 10.39
C SER A 7 -26.27 -29.54 9.34
N SER A 8 -27.18 -30.52 9.24
CA SER A 8 -28.29 -30.45 8.29
C SER A 8 -29.31 -29.38 8.64
N LEU A 9 -29.45 -29.02 9.93
CA LEU A 9 -30.35 -27.98 10.39
C LEU A 9 -29.90 -26.55 10.03
N PHE A 10 -28.65 -26.35 9.64
CA PHE A 10 -28.14 -25.05 9.22
C PHE A 10 -28.65 -24.63 7.83
N PHE A 11 -29.07 -25.59 7.01
CA PHE A 11 -29.49 -25.36 5.63
C PHE A 11 -30.97 -25.50 5.41
N THR A 12 -31.76 -25.71 6.51
CA THR A 12 -33.18 -25.84 6.45
C THR A 12 -33.84 -24.90 7.45
N LYS A 13 -34.95 -24.32 7.07
CA LYS A 13 -35.82 -23.59 7.98
C LYS A 13 -37.23 -24.20 8.01
N LYS A 14 -37.88 -24.04 9.14
CA LYS A 14 -39.30 -24.43 9.29
C LYS A 14 -40.12 -23.56 8.34
N VAL A 15 -40.83 -24.18 7.43
CA VAL A 15 -41.77 -23.54 6.51
C VAL A 15 -43.22 -23.82 6.82
N GLY A 16 -43.47 -24.80 7.69
CA GLY A 16 -44.84 -25.15 8.12
C GLY A 16 -44.81 -26.29 9.12
N SER A 17 -46.01 -26.76 9.48
CA SER A 17 -46.22 -27.97 10.24
C SER A 17 -47.25 -28.81 9.50
N TYR A 18 -47.23 -30.11 9.70
CA TYR A 18 -48.30 -30.99 9.23
C TYR A 18 -49.62 -30.62 9.89
N SER A 19 -50.75 -30.84 9.19
CA SER A 19 -52.08 -30.43 9.63
C SER A 19 -52.53 -31.06 10.96
N ASP A 20 -51.93 -32.16 11.34
CA ASP A 20 -52.16 -32.89 12.58
C ASP A 20 -51.17 -32.55 13.70
N GLY A 21 -50.26 -31.64 13.47
CA GLY A 21 -49.23 -31.23 14.43
C GLY A 21 -48.09 -32.25 14.61
N TRP A 22 -48.02 -33.28 13.81
CA TRP A 22 -47.08 -34.39 13.93
C TRP A 22 -45.74 -34.12 13.26
N GLY A 23 -45.24 -32.97 13.27
CA GLY A 23 -43.91 -32.66 12.76
C GLY A 23 -43.86 -31.36 12.02
N GLU A 24 -42.68 -31.04 11.59
CA GLU A 24 -42.38 -29.80 10.93
C GLU A 24 -42.02 -30.04 9.45
N VAL A 25 -42.58 -29.22 8.60
CA VAL A 25 -42.15 -29.15 7.21
C VAL A 25 -40.97 -28.20 7.16
N THR A 26 -39.83 -28.71 6.77
CA THR A 26 -38.63 -27.90 6.58
C THR A 26 -38.39 -27.64 5.10
N GLY A 27 -38.13 -26.38 4.76
CA GLY A 27 -37.69 -25.99 3.46
C GLY A 27 -36.18 -25.75 3.45
N GLU A 28 -35.56 -25.76 2.28
CA GLU A 28 -34.18 -25.42 2.14
C GLU A 28 -33.98 -23.95 2.50
N ASP A 29 -33.07 -23.67 3.43
CA ASP A 29 -32.63 -22.32 3.73
C ASP A 29 -31.34 -22.01 2.91
N ARG A 30 -31.49 -21.20 1.89
CA ARG A 30 -30.40 -20.77 1.02
C ARG A 30 -29.97 -19.34 1.30
N THR A 31 -30.32 -18.76 2.43
CA THR A 31 -29.93 -17.38 2.80
C THR A 31 -28.42 -17.21 2.92
N TRP A 32 -27.69 -18.28 3.20
CA TRP A 32 -26.23 -18.28 3.19
C TRP A 32 -25.64 -17.95 1.79
N GLU A 33 -26.36 -18.29 0.71
CA GLU A 33 -25.91 -17.96 -0.64
C GLU A 33 -25.93 -16.46 -0.89
N GLN A 34 -26.82 -15.72 -0.21
CA GLN A 34 -26.91 -14.28 -0.34
C GLN A 34 -25.61 -13.61 0.15
N SER A 35 -25.08 -14.05 1.29
CA SER A 35 -23.81 -13.52 1.80
C SER A 35 -22.63 -13.79 0.85
N TYR A 36 -22.69 -14.91 0.13
CA TYR A 36 -21.69 -15.25 -0.89
C TYR A 36 -21.83 -14.38 -2.14
N ARG A 37 -23.05 -14.10 -2.57
CA ARG A 37 -23.34 -13.22 -3.71
C ARG A 37 -23.06 -11.75 -3.37
N ASP A 38 -23.40 -11.31 -2.16
CA ASP A 38 -23.17 -9.95 -1.69
C ASP A 38 -21.69 -9.60 -1.63
N ARG A 39 -20.83 -10.59 -1.47
CA ARG A 39 -19.37 -10.40 -1.53
C ARG A 39 -18.89 -9.79 -2.85
N TRP A 40 -19.56 -10.08 -3.95
CA TRP A 40 -19.22 -9.61 -5.28
C TRP A 40 -20.11 -8.46 -5.76
N ALA A 41 -21.10 -8.06 -4.96
CA ALA A 41 -21.95 -6.93 -5.28
C ALA A 41 -21.13 -5.64 -5.31
N HIS A 42 -21.42 -4.77 -6.27
CA HIS A 42 -20.72 -3.49 -6.44
C HIS A 42 -21.67 -2.43 -6.96
N ASP A 43 -21.36 -1.17 -6.69
CA ASP A 43 -22.10 -0.01 -7.15
C ASP A 43 -21.51 0.55 -8.45
N LYS A 44 -20.19 0.43 -8.58
CA LYS A 44 -19.46 0.94 -9.75
C LYS A 44 -18.18 0.15 -10.00
N ILE A 45 -17.71 0.26 -11.22
CA ILE A 45 -16.40 -0.22 -11.65
C ILE A 45 -15.56 1.00 -12.02
N VAL A 46 -14.34 1.07 -11.52
CA VAL A 46 -13.40 2.15 -11.80
C VAL A 46 -12.14 1.55 -12.41
N ARG A 47 -11.70 2.12 -13.53
CA ARG A 47 -10.42 1.75 -14.12
C ARG A 47 -9.29 2.36 -13.27
N SER A 48 -8.33 1.55 -12.86
CA SER A 48 -7.21 1.99 -12.06
C SER A 48 -5.99 1.09 -12.26
N THR A 49 -4.90 1.44 -11.62
CA THR A 49 -3.70 0.61 -11.48
C THR A 49 -3.31 0.54 -10.02
N HIS A 50 -2.46 -0.40 -9.66
CA HIS A 50 -1.91 -0.47 -8.31
C HIS A 50 -0.49 0.10 -8.26
N GLY A 51 -0.13 0.66 -7.11
CA GLY A 51 1.16 1.33 -6.88
C GLY A 51 2.22 0.39 -6.33
N VAL A 52 2.51 -0.72 -7.02
CA VAL A 52 3.64 -1.59 -6.68
C VAL A 52 4.82 -1.29 -7.57
N ASN A 53 6.02 -1.54 -7.08
CA ASN A 53 7.26 -1.39 -7.84
C ASN A 53 7.39 -2.53 -8.87
N CYS A 54 6.71 -2.38 -10.00
CA CYS A 54 6.52 -3.40 -11.01
C CYS A 54 6.48 -2.77 -12.41
N THR A 55 7.05 -3.43 -13.39
CA THR A 55 7.04 -3.02 -14.80
C THR A 55 5.81 -3.48 -15.59
N GLY A 56 4.90 -4.24 -14.97
CA GLY A 56 3.75 -4.83 -15.63
C GLY A 56 2.74 -3.83 -16.20
N SER A 57 2.70 -2.61 -15.63
CA SER A 57 1.80 -1.52 -16.08
C SER A 57 0.35 -1.97 -16.29
N CYS A 58 -0.14 -2.86 -15.41
CA CYS A 58 -1.46 -3.43 -15.53
C CYS A 58 -2.55 -2.38 -15.31
N SER A 59 -3.62 -2.50 -16.08
CA SER A 59 -4.85 -1.75 -15.87
C SER A 59 -5.91 -2.70 -15.30
N TRP A 60 -6.60 -2.25 -14.27
CA TRP A 60 -7.55 -3.07 -13.52
C TRP A 60 -8.94 -2.45 -13.54
N GLN A 61 -9.94 -3.32 -13.66
CA GLN A 61 -11.31 -2.99 -13.31
C GLN A 61 -11.44 -3.19 -11.79
N VAL A 62 -11.60 -2.09 -11.06
CA VAL A 62 -11.73 -2.09 -9.61
C VAL A 62 -13.19 -1.97 -9.25
N TYR A 63 -13.72 -2.98 -8.60
CA TYR A 63 -15.12 -3.07 -8.18
C TYR A 63 -15.28 -2.41 -6.81
N VAL A 64 -16.19 -1.47 -6.71
CA VAL A 64 -16.41 -0.67 -5.52
C VAL A 64 -17.85 -0.81 -5.06
N LYS A 65 -18.06 -1.03 -3.77
CA LYS A 65 -19.36 -1.00 -3.10
C LYS A 65 -19.29 -0.06 -1.91
N ASP A 66 -20.20 0.90 -1.83
CA ASP A 66 -20.27 1.87 -0.72
C ASP A 66 -18.91 2.56 -0.43
N GLY A 67 -18.14 2.85 -1.47
CA GLY A 67 -16.81 3.45 -1.35
C GLY A 67 -15.67 2.49 -0.99
N ILE A 68 -15.97 1.20 -0.81
CA ILE A 68 -15.01 0.17 -0.46
C ILE A 68 -14.68 -0.66 -1.69
N VAL A 69 -13.39 -0.87 -1.96
CA VAL A 69 -12.94 -1.81 -2.99
C VAL A 69 -13.22 -3.23 -2.53
N VAL A 70 -14.02 -3.96 -3.29
CA VAL A 70 -14.43 -5.33 -2.94
C VAL A 70 -13.64 -6.40 -3.71
N TRP A 71 -13.23 -6.09 -4.93
CA TRP A 71 -12.30 -6.93 -5.70
C TRP A 71 -11.78 -6.22 -6.94
N GLU A 72 -10.95 -6.88 -7.71
CA GLU A 72 -10.38 -6.39 -8.97
C GLU A 72 -10.22 -7.49 -10.00
N THR A 73 -10.39 -7.14 -11.27
CA THR A 73 -10.09 -8.00 -12.42
C THR A 73 -9.22 -7.27 -13.41
N GLN A 74 -8.46 -8.01 -14.21
CA GLN A 74 -7.68 -7.42 -15.29
C GLN A 74 -8.61 -6.72 -16.29
N GLU A 75 -8.29 -5.48 -16.63
CA GLU A 75 -8.91 -4.80 -17.76
C GLU A 75 -8.47 -5.45 -19.07
N THR A 76 -9.41 -5.79 -19.92
CA THR A 76 -9.15 -6.45 -21.20
C THR A 76 -9.57 -5.62 -22.41
N ASP A 77 -10.20 -4.47 -22.16
CA ASP A 77 -10.66 -3.55 -23.20
C ASP A 77 -9.51 -2.61 -23.63
N TYR A 78 -8.49 -3.21 -24.23
CA TYR A 78 -7.36 -2.49 -24.83
C TYR A 78 -7.59 -2.29 -26.31
N PRO A 79 -7.14 -1.16 -26.88
CA PRO A 79 -7.15 -0.97 -28.33
C PRO A 79 -6.38 -2.09 -29.03
N PRO A 80 -6.89 -2.65 -30.12
CA PRO A 80 -6.17 -3.66 -30.88
C PRO A 80 -4.89 -3.08 -31.46
N THR A 81 -3.84 -3.89 -31.59
CA THR A 81 -2.64 -3.51 -32.31
C THR A 81 -2.90 -3.49 -33.83
N PRO A 82 -2.14 -2.70 -34.61
CA PRO A 82 -2.23 -2.73 -36.06
C PRO A 82 -2.01 -4.13 -36.64
N ALA A 83 -2.57 -4.39 -37.81
CA ALA A 83 -2.37 -5.65 -38.50
C ALA A 83 -0.87 -5.94 -38.72
N GLY A 84 -0.46 -7.17 -38.45
CA GLY A 84 0.93 -7.60 -38.54
C GLY A 84 1.81 -7.30 -37.31
N VAL A 85 1.27 -6.59 -36.32
CA VAL A 85 1.94 -6.38 -35.05
C VAL A 85 1.34 -7.33 -34.00
N PRO A 86 2.17 -8.09 -33.25
CA PRO A 86 1.67 -8.96 -32.18
C PRO A 86 0.84 -8.17 -31.18
N ASN A 87 -0.30 -8.73 -30.76
CA ASN A 87 -1.13 -8.09 -29.75
C ASN A 87 -0.41 -8.13 -28.38
N HIS A 88 -0.53 -7.05 -27.61
CA HIS A 88 0.07 -6.96 -26.29
C HIS A 88 -0.58 -7.87 -25.24
N GLU A 89 -1.74 -8.46 -25.55
CA GLU A 89 -2.45 -9.44 -24.71
C GLU A 89 -2.44 -9.05 -23.22
N PRO A 90 -3.32 -8.13 -22.79
CA PRO A 90 -3.29 -7.60 -21.44
C PRO A 90 -3.40 -8.72 -20.40
N ARG A 91 -2.41 -8.81 -19.52
CA ARG A 91 -2.30 -9.84 -18.48
C ARG A 91 -1.93 -9.22 -17.15
N GLY A 92 -2.70 -9.53 -16.12
CA GLY A 92 -2.36 -9.26 -14.75
C GLY A 92 -1.60 -10.42 -14.12
N CYS A 93 -1.23 -10.25 -12.86
CA CYS A 93 -0.63 -11.31 -12.06
C CYS A 93 -1.45 -11.52 -10.78
N PRO A 94 -1.23 -12.64 -10.04
CA PRO A 94 -1.96 -12.90 -8.80
C PRO A 94 -1.82 -11.81 -7.75
N ARG A 95 -0.69 -11.10 -7.72
CA ARG A 95 -0.50 -9.95 -6.81
C ARG A 95 -1.48 -8.83 -7.11
N GLY A 96 -1.63 -8.45 -8.38
CA GLY A 96 -2.58 -7.44 -8.79
C GLY A 96 -4.02 -7.88 -8.54
N ALA A 97 -4.36 -9.12 -8.88
CA ALA A 97 -5.70 -9.69 -8.69
C ALA A 97 -6.12 -9.84 -7.21
N SER A 98 -5.23 -9.64 -6.27
CA SER A 98 -5.49 -9.71 -4.83
C SER A 98 -5.14 -8.41 -4.09
N TYR A 99 -5.00 -7.29 -4.83
CA TYR A 99 -4.46 -6.06 -4.25
C TYR A 99 -5.41 -5.40 -3.24
N SER A 100 -6.71 -5.59 -3.38
CA SER A 100 -7.72 -5.15 -2.42
C SER A 100 -7.47 -5.70 -1.01
N TRP A 101 -6.91 -6.91 -0.91
CA TRP A 101 -6.54 -7.50 0.38
C TRP A 101 -5.46 -6.71 1.11
N TYR A 102 -4.52 -6.09 0.38
CA TYR A 102 -3.51 -5.21 0.98
C TYR A 102 -4.12 -3.92 1.53
N LEU A 103 -5.17 -3.40 0.86
CA LEU A 103 -5.83 -2.17 1.30
C LEU A 103 -6.45 -2.31 2.69
N TYR A 104 -7.03 -3.48 2.99
CA TYR A 104 -7.78 -3.74 4.21
C TYR A 104 -7.11 -4.75 5.15
N SER A 105 -5.90 -5.18 4.82
CA SER A 105 -5.14 -6.11 5.65
C SER A 105 -4.88 -5.53 7.05
N ALA A 106 -4.96 -6.41 8.05
CA ALA A 106 -4.60 -6.07 9.43
C ALA A 106 -3.14 -5.64 9.57
N SER A 107 -2.27 -6.11 8.68
CA SER A 107 -0.85 -5.76 8.64
C SER A 107 -0.55 -4.43 7.94
N ARG A 108 -1.56 -3.76 7.37
CA ARG A 108 -1.36 -2.46 6.73
C ARG A 108 -0.84 -1.43 7.74
N VAL A 109 0.26 -0.78 7.39
CA VAL A 109 0.84 0.29 8.22
C VAL A 109 -0.11 1.50 8.24
N LYS A 110 -0.60 1.85 9.43
CA LYS A 110 -1.59 2.93 9.62
C LYS A 110 -0.97 4.23 10.10
N HIS A 111 0.25 4.19 10.59
CA HIS A 111 0.94 5.31 11.20
C HIS A 111 2.39 5.34 10.75
N PRO A 112 3.04 6.51 10.72
CA PRO A 112 4.47 6.59 10.51
C PRO A 112 5.21 5.80 11.61
N LEU A 113 6.28 5.15 11.21
CA LEU A 113 7.15 4.41 12.10
C LEU A 113 8.57 4.97 12.00
N ILE A 114 9.23 5.10 13.13
CA ILE A 114 10.61 5.57 13.24
C ILE A 114 11.40 4.61 14.13
N ARG A 115 12.72 4.52 13.95
CA ARG A 115 13.55 3.76 14.87
C ARG A 115 13.51 4.35 16.26
N ALA A 116 13.37 3.51 17.29
CA ALA A 116 13.25 3.96 18.68
C ALA A 116 14.43 4.81 19.10
N GLU A 117 15.65 4.44 18.72
CA GLU A 117 16.88 5.15 19.06
C GLU A 117 16.90 6.57 18.43
N LEU A 118 16.45 6.70 17.19
CA LEU A 118 16.36 7.99 16.54
C LEU A 118 15.27 8.86 17.19
N LYS A 119 14.12 8.25 17.50
CA LYS A 119 13.02 8.97 18.15
C LYS A 119 13.44 9.51 19.52
N ALA A 120 14.07 8.68 20.34
CA ALA A 120 14.55 9.10 21.65
C ALA A 120 15.57 10.25 21.57
N ALA A 121 16.55 10.14 20.66
CA ALA A 121 17.53 11.19 20.45
C ALA A 121 16.90 12.48 19.91
N TRP A 122 15.89 12.38 19.03
CA TRP A 122 15.15 13.50 18.50
C TRP A 122 14.35 14.21 19.59
N GLU A 123 13.53 13.48 20.33
CA GLU A 123 12.70 14.04 21.41
C GLU A 123 13.55 14.73 22.48
N ASP A 124 14.71 14.18 22.79
CA ASP A 124 15.63 14.79 23.75
C ASP A 124 16.24 16.10 23.23
N ALA A 125 16.77 16.09 22.02
CA ALA A 125 17.32 17.28 21.37
C ALA A 125 16.27 18.39 21.19
N ARG A 126 15.03 18.03 20.86
CA ARG A 126 13.93 18.98 20.63
C ARG A 126 13.44 19.68 21.90
N LYS A 127 13.81 19.22 23.09
CA LYS A 127 13.50 19.93 24.34
C LYS A 127 14.17 21.31 24.40
N THR A 128 15.32 21.46 23.78
CA THR A 128 16.14 22.68 23.92
C THR A 128 16.56 23.29 22.57
N MET A 129 16.49 22.54 21.48
CA MET A 129 17.01 22.96 20.16
C MET A 129 15.89 23.14 19.13
N LYS A 130 16.14 24.01 18.17
CA LYS A 130 15.30 24.12 16.98
C LYS A 130 15.47 22.89 16.09
N PRO A 131 14.51 22.57 15.20
CA PRO A 131 14.53 21.31 14.43
C PRO A 131 15.83 21.00 13.69
N ILE A 132 16.38 21.97 12.96
CA ILE A 132 17.63 21.78 12.19
C ILE A 132 18.83 21.58 13.13
N GLU A 133 18.88 22.31 14.23
CA GLU A 133 19.94 22.21 15.23
C GLU A 133 19.88 20.85 15.94
N ALA A 134 18.66 20.40 16.28
CA ALA A 134 18.44 19.09 16.88
C ALA A 134 18.90 17.96 15.94
N TRP A 135 18.58 18.05 14.65
CA TRP A 135 19.09 17.09 13.66
C TRP A 135 20.62 17.14 13.57
N ALA A 136 21.20 18.31 13.50
CA ALA A 136 22.65 18.51 13.45
C ALA A 136 23.34 17.86 14.65
N SER A 137 22.84 18.07 15.86
CA SER A 137 23.40 17.50 17.10
C SER A 137 23.40 15.98 17.11
N ILE A 138 22.41 15.35 16.48
CA ILE A 138 22.32 13.90 16.37
C ILE A 138 23.32 13.35 15.34
N VAL A 139 23.36 13.93 14.14
CA VAL A 139 24.16 13.37 13.05
C VAL A 139 25.63 13.74 13.13
N GLU A 140 25.98 14.83 13.81
CA GLU A 140 27.36 15.25 14.05
C GLU A 140 27.98 14.55 15.27
N ASN A 141 27.16 14.06 16.19
CA ASN A 141 27.62 13.23 17.32
C ASN A 141 27.84 11.77 16.84
N PRO A 142 29.10 11.27 16.82
CA PRO A 142 29.39 9.94 16.31
C PRO A 142 28.68 8.81 17.07
N GLN A 143 28.46 8.97 18.38
CA GLN A 143 27.82 7.97 19.23
C GLN A 143 26.33 7.89 18.92
N LEU A 144 25.62 9.02 18.88
CA LEU A 144 24.19 9.07 18.54
C LEU A 144 23.94 8.59 17.10
N ARG A 145 24.77 9.04 16.16
CA ARG A 145 24.69 8.57 14.78
C ARG A 145 24.89 7.06 14.68
N LYS A 146 25.88 6.50 15.35
CA LYS A 146 26.13 5.05 15.37
C LYS A 146 24.98 4.28 16.00
N SER A 147 24.40 4.77 17.08
CA SER A 147 23.28 4.13 17.78
C SER A 147 22.11 3.89 16.82
N TYR A 148 21.54 4.94 16.21
CA TYR A 148 20.37 4.76 15.37
C TYR A 148 20.67 4.10 14.00
N THR A 149 21.91 4.23 13.50
CA THR A 149 22.29 3.53 12.26
C THR A 149 22.54 2.06 12.45
N ALA A 150 23.07 1.64 13.62
CA ALA A 150 23.26 0.24 13.96
C ALA A 150 21.93 -0.53 14.10
N ALA A 151 20.83 0.16 14.41
CA ALA A 151 19.50 -0.44 14.48
C ALA A 151 18.89 -0.82 13.13
N ARG A 152 19.55 -0.51 11.99
CA ARG A 152 19.05 -0.84 10.66
C ARG A 152 18.94 -2.35 10.48
N GLY A 153 17.75 -2.81 10.03
CA GLY A 153 17.48 -4.22 9.79
C GLY A 153 17.19 -5.07 11.03
N LEU A 154 17.34 -4.50 12.24
CA LEU A 154 17.13 -5.21 13.49
C LEU A 154 15.71 -5.02 14.08
N GLY A 155 14.83 -4.30 13.39
CA GLY A 155 13.50 -3.95 13.91
C GLY A 155 13.55 -2.72 14.82
N GLY A 156 12.80 -2.75 15.93
CA GLY A 156 12.77 -1.63 16.90
C GLY A 156 12.07 -0.38 16.41
N MET A 157 11.16 -0.52 15.43
CA MET A 157 10.36 0.59 14.93
C MET A 157 9.24 0.91 15.91
N VAL A 158 9.07 2.18 16.24
CA VAL A 158 8.02 2.70 17.11
C VAL A 158 7.13 3.67 16.37
N ARG A 159 5.88 3.76 16.82
CA ARG A 159 4.89 4.68 16.24
C ARG A 159 5.26 6.12 16.54
N THR A 160 5.06 6.98 15.53
CA THR A 160 5.13 8.42 15.67
C THR A 160 3.92 9.10 15.02
N THR A 161 3.85 10.43 15.07
CA THR A 161 2.86 11.24 14.35
C THR A 161 3.38 11.63 12.97
N TRP A 162 2.49 12.03 12.07
CA TRP A 162 2.89 12.58 10.78
C TRP A 162 3.66 13.89 10.95
N ASP A 163 3.26 14.75 11.89
CA ASP A 163 3.93 16.03 12.13
C ASP A 163 5.37 15.81 12.57
N GLU A 164 5.62 14.90 13.51
CA GLU A 164 6.97 14.57 13.96
C GLU A 164 7.80 13.95 12.84
N ALA A 165 7.24 12.99 12.09
CA ALA A 165 7.95 12.36 10.98
C ALA A 165 8.33 13.38 9.89
N LEU A 166 7.42 14.27 9.54
CA LEU A 166 7.66 15.31 8.55
C LEU A 166 8.66 16.36 9.05
N GLU A 167 8.61 16.72 10.33
CA GLU A 167 9.60 17.64 10.93
C GLU A 167 11.01 17.05 10.88
N ILE A 168 11.18 15.77 11.20
CA ILE A 168 12.46 15.08 11.11
C ILE A 168 12.98 15.06 9.67
N ILE A 169 12.13 14.67 8.70
CA ILE A 169 12.50 14.62 7.28
C ILE A 169 12.90 16.00 6.77
N ALA A 170 12.08 17.02 7.07
CA ALA A 170 12.37 18.38 6.65
C ALA A 170 13.68 18.91 7.27
N SER A 171 13.91 18.62 8.55
CA SER A 171 15.15 19.02 9.23
C SER A 171 16.39 18.36 8.64
N ALA A 172 16.29 17.05 8.30
CA ALA A 172 17.37 16.32 7.66
C ALA A 172 17.69 16.89 6.28
N ASN A 173 16.67 17.19 5.48
CA ASN A 173 16.84 17.77 4.16
C ASN A 173 17.41 19.19 4.23
N LEU A 174 16.87 20.04 5.07
CA LEU A 174 17.37 21.41 5.25
C LEU A 174 18.80 21.46 5.78
N TYR A 175 19.14 20.57 6.72
CA TYR A 175 20.51 20.42 7.19
C TYR A 175 21.46 20.03 6.05
N THR A 176 21.06 19.05 5.25
CA THR A 176 21.87 18.58 4.11
C THR A 176 22.05 19.68 3.07
N ILE A 177 20.98 20.38 2.70
CA ILE A 177 21.02 21.51 1.76
C ILE A 177 21.97 22.61 2.25
N LYS A 178 21.85 23.01 3.52
CA LYS A 178 22.68 24.06 4.09
C LYS A 178 24.16 23.70 4.21
N LYS A 179 24.44 22.44 4.53
CA LYS A 179 25.81 21.99 4.81
C LYS A 179 26.55 21.51 3.58
N TYR A 180 25.87 20.84 2.66
CA TYR A 180 26.50 20.11 1.56
C TYR A 180 25.97 20.49 0.17
N GLY A 181 24.86 21.19 0.09
CA GLY A 181 24.17 21.52 -1.16
C GLY A 181 22.94 20.61 -1.40
N PRO A 182 21.96 21.09 -2.20
CA PRO A 182 20.74 20.35 -2.48
C PRO A 182 20.97 19.12 -3.37
N ASP A 183 22.00 19.11 -4.19
CA ASP A 183 22.42 17.99 -5.05
C ASP A 183 22.83 16.73 -4.28
N ARG A 184 23.01 16.86 -2.96
CA ARG A 184 23.28 15.72 -2.06
C ARG A 184 22.02 14.98 -1.61
N ILE A 185 20.86 15.46 -2.02
CA ILE A 185 19.58 14.76 -1.85
C ILE A 185 19.19 14.21 -3.20
N SER A 186 19.09 12.88 -3.29
CA SER A 186 18.75 12.20 -4.53
C SER A 186 17.55 11.27 -4.34
N GLY A 187 16.85 11.02 -5.41
CA GLY A 187 15.77 10.04 -5.46
C GLY A 187 15.49 9.58 -6.88
N PHE A 188 14.71 8.53 -6.98
CA PHE A 188 14.32 7.94 -8.26
C PHE A 188 12.90 8.29 -8.60
N SER A 189 12.62 8.58 -9.88
CA SER A 189 11.26 8.60 -10.38
C SER A 189 10.67 7.18 -10.29
N PRO A 190 9.40 7.03 -9.90
CA PRO A 190 8.77 5.72 -9.94
C PRO A 190 8.52 5.25 -11.38
N ILE A 191 8.10 3.99 -11.52
CA ILE A 191 7.73 3.41 -12.82
C ILE A 191 6.50 4.14 -13.38
N PRO A 192 6.46 4.44 -14.69
CA PRO A 192 5.37 5.19 -15.32
C PRO A 192 3.99 4.54 -15.23
N GLY A 193 3.90 3.24 -14.96
CA GLY A 193 2.62 2.54 -14.76
C GLY A 193 1.84 2.97 -13.52
N TYR A 194 2.39 3.85 -12.70
CA TYR A 194 1.72 4.37 -11.52
C TYR A 194 0.72 5.49 -11.85
N SER A 195 -0.07 5.86 -10.84
CA SER A 195 -0.90 7.05 -10.95
C SER A 195 -0.03 8.29 -11.18
N MET A 196 -0.55 9.28 -11.89
CA MET A 196 0.16 10.54 -12.15
C MET A 196 0.59 11.24 -10.85
N VAL A 197 -0.21 11.13 -9.79
CA VAL A 197 0.13 11.69 -8.47
C VAL A 197 1.35 10.98 -7.87
N SER A 198 1.37 9.65 -7.90
CA SER A 198 2.50 8.87 -7.38
C SER A 198 3.77 9.11 -8.19
N TYR A 199 3.64 9.23 -9.51
CA TYR A 199 4.76 9.51 -10.40
C TYR A 199 5.29 10.94 -10.19
N GLY A 200 4.39 11.91 -10.11
CA GLY A 200 4.75 13.33 -10.08
C GLY A 200 5.18 13.85 -8.71
N ALA A 201 4.68 13.30 -7.60
CA ALA A 201 4.88 13.90 -6.28
C ALA A 201 6.36 13.93 -5.84
N GLY A 202 7.06 12.80 -5.92
CA GLY A 202 8.49 12.71 -5.56
C GLY A 202 9.38 13.50 -6.51
N THR A 203 9.10 13.41 -7.80
CA THR A 203 9.80 14.16 -8.86
C THR A 203 9.68 15.66 -8.63
N ARG A 204 8.45 16.14 -8.40
CA ARG A 204 8.19 17.54 -8.08
C ARG A 204 8.93 18.01 -6.81
N TYR A 205 8.89 17.20 -5.76
CA TYR A 205 9.58 17.51 -4.52
C TYR A 205 11.07 17.72 -4.73
N LEU A 206 11.74 16.75 -5.36
CA LEU A 206 13.18 16.85 -5.62
C LEU A 206 13.53 18.04 -6.52
N SER A 207 12.73 18.30 -7.56
CA SER A 207 12.95 19.45 -8.44
C SER A 207 12.81 20.77 -7.69
N LEU A 208 11.85 20.90 -6.78
CA LEU A 208 11.62 22.12 -6.01
C LEU A 208 12.71 22.41 -4.98
N ILE A 209 13.33 21.39 -4.41
CA ILE A 209 14.43 21.56 -3.44
C ILE A 209 15.81 21.62 -4.09
N GLY A 210 15.92 21.43 -5.42
CA GLY A 210 17.19 21.37 -6.15
C GLY A 210 17.93 20.05 -5.97
N GLY A 211 17.23 18.97 -5.61
CA GLY A 211 17.78 17.63 -5.45
C GLY A 211 18.07 16.94 -6.78
N ALA A 212 18.89 15.91 -6.73
CA ALA A 212 19.21 15.09 -7.90
C ALA A 212 18.11 14.07 -8.17
N LEU A 213 17.46 14.18 -9.32
CA LEU A 213 16.44 13.25 -9.76
C LEU A 213 17.03 12.24 -10.73
N LEU A 214 16.98 10.97 -10.36
CA LEU A 214 17.39 9.85 -11.19
C LEU A 214 16.17 9.16 -11.77
N SER A 215 16.25 8.71 -13.02
CA SER A 215 15.23 7.87 -13.62
C SER A 215 15.37 6.45 -13.09
N PHE A 216 14.24 5.83 -12.81
CA PHE A 216 14.20 4.40 -12.46
C PHE A 216 14.76 3.53 -13.61
N TYR A 217 14.55 3.94 -14.84
CA TYR A 217 15.06 3.23 -16.01
C TYR A 217 16.57 3.37 -16.16
N ASP A 218 17.15 4.51 -15.81
CA ASP A 218 18.60 4.68 -15.83
C ASP A 218 19.27 3.68 -14.87
N TRP A 219 18.64 3.42 -13.75
CA TRP A 219 19.17 2.46 -12.79
C TRP A 219 19.12 1.02 -13.32
N TYR A 220 18.01 0.61 -13.95
CA TYR A 220 17.90 -0.74 -14.52
C TYR A 220 18.78 -0.94 -15.75
N LEU A 221 18.88 0.05 -16.59
CA LEU A 221 19.65 -0.05 -17.84
C LEU A 221 21.15 0.09 -17.59
N SER A 222 21.56 0.93 -16.65
CA SER A 222 22.98 1.15 -16.32
C SER A 222 23.63 -0.04 -15.64
N LEU A 223 22.88 -0.84 -14.89
CA LEU A 223 23.40 -2.07 -14.27
C LEU A 223 23.87 -3.12 -15.29
N ILE A 224 23.33 -3.12 -16.51
CA ILE A 224 23.78 -4.01 -17.59
C ILE A 224 25.15 -3.57 -18.13
N HIS A 225 25.52 -2.30 -17.96
CA HIS A 225 26.78 -1.73 -18.49
C HIS A 225 27.88 -1.62 -17.44
N ILE A 226 27.54 -1.87 -16.17
CA ILE A 226 28.49 -1.90 -15.05
C ILE A 226 28.90 -3.34 -14.74
#